data_4a3bf3cd78d185a61d043c87c8d0d40b
#
_entry.id   4a3bf3cd78d185a61d043c87c8d0d40b
#
_cell.length_a   1.000
_cell.length_b   1.000
_cell.length_c   1.000
_cell.angle_alpha   90.00
_cell.angle_beta   90.00
_cell.angle_gamma   90.00
#
_symmetry.space_group_name_H-M   'P 1'
#
loop_
_entity.id
_entity.type
_entity.pdbx_description
1 polymer ?
#
loop_
_entity_poly.entity_id
_entity_poly.type
_entity_poly.pdbx_seq_one_letter_code
_entity_poly.pdbx_strand_id
1 'polypeptide(L)'
;PSFRVSSDPDSGQTIISGMGELHLEIIVDRLRREFKVDANVGDPQVAYRETITKPCDIEYTHKKQSGGAGQFAKVKIKFEPMEGYTGFEFNNTVVGGNVPKEYIPGVEKGLRSAMDAGVLAGYPVTGVKATLYDGAYHEVDSNVMCFEIAARAAFREGMRQANARLLEPIMKVEVVTPEEYMGDIIGDLNSRRGLVSGMDQRGNARVVDASVPLANMFGYVNTLRSLSQGRA
;
A
#
# COMPACT_ATOMS: atom_id res chain seq x y z
N PRO A 1 25.26 10.57 -20.31
CA PRO A 1 24.19 9.61 -20.14
C PRO A 1 23.91 9.44 -18.66
N SER A 2 22.75 9.87 -18.25
CA SER A 2 22.41 9.93 -16.86
C SER A 2 21.59 8.71 -16.47
N PHE A 3 22.05 7.97 -15.50
CA PHE A 3 21.23 7.09 -14.72
C PHE A 3 20.83 7.78 -13.42
N ARG A 4 19.76 7.31 -12.78
CA ARG A 4 19.30 7.80 -11.51
C ARG A 4 19.42 6.71 -10.46
N VAL A 5 19.74 7.11 -9.25
CA VAL A 5 19.75 6.25 -8.07
C VAL A 5 18.81 6.85 -7.04
N SER A 6 17.91 6.04 -6.50
CA SER A 6 16.99 6.45 -5.43
C SER A 6 16.85 5.31 -4.42
N SER A 7 16.50 5.65 -3.21
CA SER A 7 16.10 4.65 -2.21
C SER A 7 14.58 4.58 -2.16
N ASP A 8 14.05 3.39 -2.22
CA ASP A 8 12.63 3.16 -2.03
C ASP A 8 12.31 3.15 -0.52
N PRO A 9 11.49 4.08 -0.04
CA PRO A 9 11.19 4.18 1.39
C PRO A 9 10.39 2.98 1.93
N ASP A 10 9.65 2.29 1.09
CA ASP A 10 8.82 1.15 1.50
C ASP A 10 9.64 -0.14 1.65
N SER A 11 10.53 -0.44 0.72
CA SER A 11 11.34 -1.67 0.72
C SER A 11 12.75 -1.48 1.28
N GLY A 12 13.22 -0.24 1.37
CA GLY A 12 14.61 0.08 1.70
C GLY A 12 15.61 -0.28 0.59
N GLN A 13 15.13 -0.70 -0.58
CA GLN A 13 15.98 -1.04 -1.72
C GLN A 13 16.58 0.19 -2.38
N THR A 14 17.79 0.04 -2.91
CA THR A 14 18.39 1.00 -3.82
C THR A 14 17.92 0.71 -5.24
N ILE A 15 17.19 1.64 -5.84
CA ILE A 15 16.66 1.54 -7.20
C ILE A 15 17.58 2.28 -8.15
N ILE A 16 18.02 1.59 -9.20
CA ILE A 16 18.79 2.18 -10.29
C ILE A 16 17.90 2.25 -11.54
N SER A 17 17.74 3.45 -12.06
CA SER A 17 16.96 3.71 -13.28
C SER A 17 17.86 4.19 -14.40
N GLY A 18 17.76 3.60 -15.57
CA GLY A 18 18.58 3.90 -16.74
C GLY A 18 17.77 3.91 -18.04
N MET A 19 18.45 4.08 -19.15
CA MET A 19 17.83 4.21 -20.49
C MET A 19 17.46 2.86 -21.12
N GLY A 20 17.73 1.74 -20.46
CA GLY A 20 17.41 0.42 -20.93
C GLY A 20 18.23 -0.64 -20.19
N GLU A 21 17.92 -1.91 -20.45
CA GLU A 21 18.50 -3.04 -19.73
C GLU A 21 20.03 -3.13 -19.91
N LEU A 22 20.53 -3.04 -21.15
CA LEU A 22 21.96 -3.06 -21.41
C LEU A 22 22.70 -1.94 -20.66
N HIS A 23 22.13 -0.76 -20.57
CA HIS A 23 22.70 0.35 -19.81
C HIS A 23 22.79 0.01 -18.32
N LEU A 24 21.75 -0.58 -17.77
CA LEU A 24 21.73 -0.99 -16.36
C LEU A 24 22.71 -2.14 -16.09
N GLU A 25 22.81 -3.12 -16.98
CA GLU A 25 23.80 -4.21 -16.89
C GLU A 25 25.23 -3.69 -16.88
N ILE A 26 25.56 -2.73 -17.74
CA ILE A 26 26.89 -2.08 -17.77
C ILE A 26 27.18 -1.36 -16.45
N ILE A 27 26.20 -0.65 -15.90
CA ILE A 27 26.38 0.05 -14.62
C ILE A 27 26.63 -0.96 -13.49
N VAL A 28 25.86 -2.04 -13.43
CA VAL A 28 26.02 -3.10 -12.42
C VAL A 28 27.37 -3.81 -12.58
N ASP A 29 27.77 -4.11 -13.80
CA ASP A 29 29.09 -4.73 -14.09
C ASP A 29 30.25 -3.83 -13.61
N ARG A 30 30.17 -2.53 -13.87
CA ARG A 30 31.13 -1.55 -13.36
C ARG A 30 31.15 -1.47 -11.84
N LEU A 31 30.00 -1.47 -11.18
CA LEU A 31 29.93 -1.50 -9.72
C LEU A 31 30.67 -2.71 -9.14
N ARG A 32 30.51 -3.88 -9.75
CA ARG A 32 31.19 -5.10 -9.31
C ARG A 32 32.69 -5.10 -9.61
N ARG A 33 33.09 -4.75 -10.82
CA ARG A 33 34.49 -4.85 -11.25
C ARG A 33 35.37 -3.70 -10.78
N GLU A 34 34.90 -2.46 -10.92
CA GLU A 34 35.69 -1.27 -10.61
C GLU A 34 35.62 -0.90 -9.12
N PHE A 35 34.43 -1.00 -8.53
CA PHE A 35 34.20 -0.59 -7.15
C PHE A 35 34.12 -1.74 -6.17
N LYS A 36 34.19 -2.99 -6.65
CA LYS A 36 34.13 -4.22 -5.83
C LYS A 36 32.92 -4.28 -4.89
N VAL A 37 31.79 -3.73 -5.35
CA VAL A 37 30.53 -3.77 -4.61
C VAL A 37 29.88 -5.13 -4.89
N ASP A 38 29.73 -5.93 -3.84
CA ASP A 38 28.94 -7.16 -3.90
C ASP A 38 27.48 -6.82 -3.56
N ALA A 39 26.65 -6.84 -4.59
CA ALA A 39 25.23 -6.50 -4.47
C ALA A 39 24.36 -7.54 -5.20
N ASN A 40 23.27 -7.91 -4.57
CA ASN A 40 22.22 -8.69 -5.23
C ASN A 40 21.39 -7.75 -6.12
N VAL A 41 21.24 -8.15 -7.37
CA VAL A 41 20.50 -7.39 -8.39
C VAL A 41 19.30 -8.20 -8.83
N GLY A 42 18.14 -7.57 -8.84
CA GLY A 42 16.88 -8.17 -9.24
C GLY A 42 15.81 -7.10 -9.50
N ASP A 43 14.59 -7.54 -9.73
CA ASP A 43 13.47 -6.65 -9.90
C ASP A 43 13.17 -5.90 -8.59
N PRO A 44 12.70 -4.64 -8.66
CA PRO A 44 12.24 -3.90 -7.49
C PRO A 44 11.10 -4.63 -6.78
N GLN A 45 11.05 -4.52 -5.45
CA GLN A 45 9.92 -5.03 -4.69
C GLN A 45 8.68 -4.18 -4.96
N VAL A 46 7.55 -4.86 -5.09
CA VAL A 46 6.25 -4.19 -5.27
C VAL A 46 5.73 -3.70 -3.91
N ALA A 47 5.35 -2.42 -3.84
CA ALA A 47 4.78 -1.81 -2.64
C ALA A 47 3.31 -2.18 -2.49
N TYR A 48 3.02 -3.33 -1.92
CA TYR A 48 1.66 -3.74 -1.57
C TYR A 48 1.11 -2.93 -0.39
N ARG A 49 -0.21 -2.83 -0.32
CA ARG A 49 -0.96 -2.26 0.80
C ARG A 49 -2.07 -3.20 1.21
N GLU A 50 -2.62 -2.98 2.39
CA GLU A 50 -3.82 -3.68 2.85
C GLU A 50 -4.95 -2.67 3.04
N THR A 51 -6.18 -3.11 2.88
CA THR A 51 -7.37 -2.29 3.10
C THR A 51 -8.53 -3.16 3.60
N ILE A 52 -9.63 -2.53 3.96
CA ILE A 52 -10.89 -3.19 4.27
C ILE A 52 -11.91 -2.95 3.17
N THR A 53 -12.84 -3.88 3.01
CA THR A 53 -13.87 -3.78 1.97
C THR A 53 -15.30 -3.79 2.52
N LYS A 54 -15.45 -4.03 3.82
CA LYS A 54 -16.74 -4.01 4.52
C LYS A 54 -16.65 -3.18 5.79
N PRO A 55 -17.72 -2.51 6.18
CA PRO A 55 -17.78 -1.88 7.52
C PRO A 55 -17.84 -2.95 8.60
N CYS A 56 -17.32 -2.61 9.77
CA CYS A 56 -17.48 -3.40 10.97
C CYS A 56 -17.55 -2.49 12.20
N ASP A 57 -18.10 -3.03 13.28
CA ASP A 57 -18.24 -2.36 14.56
C ASP A 57 -17.51 -3.19 15.62
N ILE A 58 -16.54 -2.58 16.29
CA ILE A 58 -15.68 -3.25 17.25
C ILE A 58 -15.81 -2.61 18.62
N GLU A 59 -16.13 -3.44 19.59
CA GLU A 59 -16.03 -3.13 21.00
C GLU A 59 -14.83 -3.89 21.57
N TYR A 60 -13.87 -3.16 22.12
CA TYR A 60 -12.68 -3.75 22.73
C TYR A 60 -12.42 -3.16 24.12
N THR A 61 -12.16 -4.05 25.08
CA THR A 61 -11.80 -3.68 26.44
C THR A 61 -10.38 -4.16 26.74
N HIS A 62 -9.48 -3.21 27.01
CA HIS A 62 -8.18 -3.48 27.58
C HIS A 62 -8.30 -3.47 29.09
N LYS A 63 -8.11 -4.61 29.72
CA LYS A 63 -8.12 -4.74 31.19
C LYS A 63 -6.92 -5.59 31.64
N LYS A 64 -6.14 -5.04 32.54
CA LYS A 64 -5.03 -5.75 33.16
C LYS A 64 -5.03 -5.46 34.67
N GLN A 65 -4.98 -6.51 35.46
CA GLN A 65 -4.81 -6.44 36.90
C GLN A 65 -3.67 -7.39 37.27
N SER A 66 -2.55 -6.83 37.74
CA SER A 66 -1.45 -7.64 38.22
C SER A 66 -0.72 -6.85 39.32
N GLY A 67 -0.91 -7.21 40.57
CA GLY A 67 -0.07 -6.86 41.72
C GLY A 67 0.36 -5.38 41.92
N GLY A 68 -0.33 -4.42 41.30
CA GLY A 68 -0.01 -3.00 41.30
C GLY A 68 -1.14 -2.18 40.68
N ALA A 69 -0.81 -1.02 40.10
CA ALA A 69 -1.81 -0.20 39.39
C ALA A 69 -2.44 -0.98 38.24
N GLY A 70 -3.76 -1.07 38.20
CA GLY A 70 -4.53 -1.69 37.13
C GLY A 70 -4.46 -0.91 35.83
N GLN A 71 -4.91 -1.52 34.74
CA GLN A 71 -5.10 -0.86 33.45
C GLN A 71 -6.50 -1.12 32.94
N PHE A 72 -7.16 -0.08 32.47
CA PHE A 72 -8.50 -0.21 31.89
C PHE A 72 -8.73 0.82 30.80
N ALA A 73 -9.22 0.37 29.67
CA ALA A 73 -9.75 1.21 28.60
C ALA A 73 -10.75 0.43 27.76
N LYS A 74 -11.91 0.99 27.52
CA LYS A 74 -12.93 0.43 26.62
C LYS A 74 -13.19 1.40 25.49
N VAL A 75 -13.16 0.89 24.25
CA VAL A 75 -13.47 1.66 23.05
C VAL A 75 -14.52 0.96 22.22
N LYS A 76 -15.41 1.74 21.62
CA LYS A 76 -16.33 1.29 20.58
C LYS A 76 -16.05 2.09 19.33
N ILE A 77 -15.55 1.42 18.31
CA ILE A 77 -15.07 2.04 17.07
C ILE A 77 -15.74 1.37 15.87
N LYS A 78 -16.30 2.20 15.01
CA LYS A 78 -16.81 1.78 13.71
C LYS A 78 -15.72 2.00 12.65
N PHE A 79 -15.38 0.94 11.92
CA PHE A 79 -14.45 0.99 10.81
C PHE A 79 -15.21 0.88 9.49
N GLU A 80 -14.90 1.77 8.55
CA GLU A 80 -15.53 1.82 7.24
C GLU A 80 -14.46 1.96 6.14
N PRO A 81 -14.64 1.29 4.99
CA PRO A 81 -13.78 1.53 3.84
C PRO A 81 -14.00 2.94 3.29
N MET A 82 -12.90 3.58 2.86
CA MET A 82 -12.95 4.87 2.18
C MET A 82 -13.02 4.67 0.67
N GLU A 83 -13.65 5.62 -0.01
CA GLU A 83 -13.69 5.64 -1.47
C GLU A 83 -12.26 5.70 -2.05
N GLY A 84 -12.00 4.90 -3.08
CA GLY A 84 -10.68 4.78 -3.67
C GLY A 84 -9.63 4.05 -2.83
N TYR A 85 -10.00 3.54 -1.65
CA TYR A 85 -9.12 2.79 -0.74
C TYR A 85 -7.83 3.50 -0.35
N THR A 86 -7.86 4.83 -0.24
CA THR A 86 -6.69 5.65 0.11
C THR A 86 -6.94 6.48 1.35
N GLY A 87 -5.86 6.74 2.09
CA GLY A 87 -5.88 7.61 3.26
C GLY A 87 -6.38 6.96 4.55
N PHE A 88 -6.44 7.77 5.56
CA PHE A 88 -7.00 7.44 6.87
C PHE A 88 -7.77 8.64 7.42
N GLU A 89 -8.96 8.40 7.91
CA GLU A 89 -9.79 9.40 8.57
C GLU A 89 -10.17 8.92 9.98
N PHE A 90 -9.99 9.78 10.96
CA PHE A 90 -10.42 9.54 12.34
C PHE A 90 -11.48 10.56 12.76
N ASN A 91 -12.61 10.06 13.21
CA ASN A 91 -13.71 10.88 13.75
C ASN A 91 -14.00 10.49 15.19
N ASN A 92 -14.32 11.50 15.99
CA ASN A 92 -14.78 11.32 17.36
C ASN A 92 -16.21 11.86 17.49
N THR A 93 -17.13 10.98 17.81
CA THR A 93 -18.55 11.30 18.06
C THR A 93 -19.00 10.92 19.46
N VAL A 94 -18.05 10.69 20.38
CA VAL A 94 -18.34 10.33 21.77
C VAL A 94 -19.12 11.47 22.46
N VAL A 95 -20.21 11.11 23.15
CA VAL A 95 -21.03 12.02 23.92
C VAL A 95 -20.96 11.67 25.41
N GLY A 96 -21.31 12.65 26.28
CA GLY A 96 -21.44 12.42 27.70
C GLY A 96 -20.14 12.17 28.48
N GLY A 97 -18.99 12.37 27.87
CA GLY A 97 -17.68 12.19 28.53
C GLY A 97 -17.33 10.73 28.84
N ASN A 98 -17.97 9.76 28.18
CA ASN A 98 -17.71 8.33 28.35
C ASN A 98 -16.26 7.98 28.02
N VAL A 99 -15.63 8.71 27.10
CA VAL A 99 -14.18 8.75 26.92
C VAL A 99 -13.73 10.19 27.14
N PRO A 100 -12.96 10.47 28.20
CA PRO A 100 -12.43 11.80 28.45
C PRO A 100 -11.64 12.36 27.28
N LYS A 101 -11.77 13.66 27.03
CA LYS A 101 -11.11 14.33 25.89
C LYS A 101 -9.59 14.13 25.86
N GLU A 102 -8.98 14.03 27.02
CA GLU A 102 -7.55 13.80 27.20
C GLU A 102 -7.07 12.43 26.70
N TYR A 103 -7.97 11.44 26.60
CA TYR A 103 -7.64 10.07 26.13
C TYR A 103 -7.88 9.86 24.65
N ILE A 104 -8.64 10.74 24.00
CA ILE A 104 -8.97 10.64 22.55
C ILE A 104 -7.72 10.72 21.67
N PRO A 105 -6.72 11.58 21.91
CA PRO A 105 -5.46 11.56 21.16
C PRO A 105 -4.72 10.21 21.27
N GLY A 106 -4.85 9.50 22.40
CA GLY A 106 -4.31 8.15 22.56
C GLY A 106 -4.99 7.14 21.64
N VAL A 107 -6.31 7.22 21.48
CA VAL A 107 -7.07 6.38 20.55
C VAL A 107 -6.61 6.62 19.12
N GLU A 108 -6.52 7.86 18.68
CA GLU A 108 -6.06 8.21 17.33
C GLU A 108 -4.63 7.73 17.08
N LYS A 109 -3.73 7.95 18.03
CA LYS A 109 -2.34 7.50 17.94
C LYS A 109 -2.23 5.97 17.83
N GLY A 110 -3.03 5.25 18.62
CA GLY A 110 -3.11 3.79 18.58
C GLY A 110 -3.58 3.27 17.23
N LEU A 111 -4.61 3.89 16.65
CA LEU A 111 -5.12 3.55 15.32
C LEU A 111 -4.08 3.82 14.24
N ARG A 112 -3.45 4.99 14.23
CA ARG A 112 -2.42 5.35 13.25
C ARG A 112 -1.21 4.40 13.31
N SER A 113 -0.75 4.07 14.50
CA SER A 113 0.36 3.12 14.65
C SER A 113 0.00 1.70 14.20
N ALA A 114 -1.24 1.29 14.38
CA ALA A 114 -1.71 -0.03 13.94
C ALA A 114 -1.81 -0.14 12.42
N MET A 115 -1.96 0.98 11.71
CA MET A 115 -1.99 1.00 10.24
C MET A 115 -0.64 0.70 9.59
N ASP A 116 0.46 0.75 10.32
CA ASP A 116 1.79 0.47 9.78
C ASP A 116 1.97 -0.99 9.33
N ALA A 117 1.21 -1.90 9.93
CA ALA A 117 1.26 -3.33 9.59
C ALA A 117 -0.12 -3.98 9.66
N GLY A 118 -0.65 -4.39 8.54
CA GLY A 118 -1.95 -5.06 8.44
C GLY A 118 -1.94 -6.53 8.88
N VAL A 119 -3.11 -7.13 8.93
CA VAL A 119 -3.32 -8.49 9.46
C VAL A 119 -3.17 -9.61 8.42
N LEU A 120 -3.14 -9.28 7.12
CA LEU A 120 -3.01 -10.29 6.05
C LEU A 120 -1.56 -10.70 5.83
N ALA A 121 -0.70 -9.71 5.57
CA ALA A 121 0.70 -9.94 5.21
C ALA A 121 1.66 -8.92 5.85
N GLY A 122 1.17 -8.07 6.73
CA GLY A 122 1.98 -7.06 7.42
C GLY A 122 2.27 -5.82 6.61
N TYR A 123 1.63 -5.62 5.46
CA TYR A 123 1.78 -4.40 4.68
C TYR A 123 1.03 -3.22 5.31
N PRO A 124 1.47 -1.98 5.07
CA PRO A 124 0.76 -0.81 5.55
C PRO A 124 -0.69 -0.79 5.10
N VAL A 125 -1.58 -0.36 5.98
CA VAL A 125 -3.03 -0.27 5.73
C VAL A 125 -3.38 1.12 5.22
N THR A 126 -4.32 1.20 4.30
CA THR A 126 -4.85 2.44 3.74
C THR A 126 -6.35 2.33 3.46
N GLY A 127 -7.03 3.47 3.30
CA GLY A 127 -8.44 3.49 2.93
C GLY A 127 -9.39 3.13 4.06
N VAL A 128 -9.08 3.51 5.29
CA VAL A 128 -9.88 3.22 6.49
C VAL A 128 -10.37 4.50 7.14
N LYS A 129 -11.66 4.58 7.39
CA LYS A 129 -12.29 5.57 8.25
C LYS A 129 -12.66 4.93 9.57
N ALA A 130 -12.17 5.49 10.67
CA ALA A 130 -12.45 5.04 12.02
C ALA A 130 -13.25 6.10 12.77
N THR A 131 -14.39 5.70 13.36
CA THR A 131 -15.25 6.57 14.17
C THR A 131 -15.31 6.01 15.59
N LEU A 132 -14.70 6.71 16.53
CA LEU A 132 -14.88 6.46 17.96
C LEU A 132 -16.20 7.07 18.39
N TYR A 133 -17.18 6.24 18.78
CA TYR A 133 -18.51 6.71 19.12
C TYR A 133 -18.91 6.48 20.56
N ASP A 134 -18.22 5.58 21.27
CA ASP A 134 -18.47 5.29 22.68
C ASP A 134 -17.26 4.61 23.33
N GLY A 135 -17.30 4.42 24.61
CA GLY A 135 -16.30 3.73 25.39
C GLY A 135 -16.57 3.84 26.88
N ALA A 136 -15.60 3.44 27.67
CA ALA A 136 -15.63 3.59 29.13
C ALA A 136 -14.20 3.75 29.66
N TYR A 137 -14.08 4.39 30.80
CA TYR A 137 -12.86 4.56 31.54
C TYR A 137 -13.06 4.24 33.03
N HIS A 138 -11.93 4.05 33.72
CA HIS A 138 -11.91 3.90 35.18
C HIS A 138 -11.08 5.04 35.78
N GLU A 139 -11.57 5.69 36.81
CA GLU A 139 -10.96 6.91 37.37
C GLU A 139 -9.49 6.71 37.79
N VAL A 140 -9.13 5.51 38.23
CA VAL A 140 -7.78 5.20 38.75
C VAL A 140 -6.93 4.48 37.71
N ASP A 141 -7.51 3.53 36.94
CA ASP A 141 -6.78 2.57 36.12
C ASP A 141 -6.70 2.98 34.64
N SER A 142 -7.26 4.11 34.25
CA SER A 142 -7.23 4.60 32.90
C SER A 142 -6.19 5.69 32.70
N ASN A 143 -5.51 5.65 31.55
CA ASN A 143 -4.62 6.68 31.06
C ASN A 143 -4.55 6.65 29.53
N VAL A 144 -3.83 7.59 28.92
CA VAL A 144 -3.69 7.71 27.46
C VAL A 144 -3.12 6.42 26.85
N MET A 145 -2.15 5.79 27.50
CA MET A 145 -1.53 4.55 27.02
C MET A 145 -2.53 3.37 26.98
N CYS A 146 -3.41 3.27 27.97
CA CYS A 146 -4.45 2.22 27.99
C CYS A 146 -5.38 2.34 26.77
N PHE A 147 -5.77 3.56 26.41
CA PHE A 147 -6.59 3.83 25.23
C PHE A 147 -5.82 3.63 23.93
N GLU A 148 -4.53 3.93 23.88
CA GLU A 148 -3.67 3.60 22.73
C GLU A 148 -3.60 2.09 22.49
N ILE A 149 -3.41 1.30 23.54
CA ILE A 149 -3.38 -0.17 23.47
C ILE A 149 -4.74 -0.72 23.02
N ALA A 150 -5.83 -0.24 23.63
CA ALA A 150 -7.19 -0.67 23.29
C ALA A 150 -7.54 -0.36 21.83
N ALA A 151 -7.20 0.83 21.35
CA ALA A 151 -7.43 1.24 19.96
C ALA A 151 -6.65 0.39 18.98
N ARG A 152 -5.39 0.10 19.26
CA ARG A 152 -4.54 -0.76 18.43
C ARG A 152 -5.11 -2.18 18.32
N ALA A 153 -5.56 -2.74 19.43
CA ALA A 153 -6.19 -4.06 19.45
C ALA A 153 -7.54 -4.06 18.72
N ALA A 154 -8.36 -3.03 18.92
CA ALA A 154 -9.63 -2.86 18.21
C ALA A 154 -9.43 -2.76 16.70
N PHE A 155 -8.42 -2.05 16.25
CA PHE A 155 -8.07 -1.95 14.83
C PHE A 155 -7.74 -3.31 14.23
N ARG A 156 -6.88 -4.09 14.88
CA ARG A 156 -6.51 -5.43 14.40
C ARG A 156 -7.71 -6.35 14.30
N GLU A 157 -8.58 -6.32 15.29
CA GLU A 157 -9.83 -7.09 15.28
C GLU A 157 -10.75 -6.62 14.15
N GLY A 158 -10.89 -5.32 13.96
CA GLY A 158 -11.66 -4.72 12.87
C GLY A 158 -11.17 -5.15 11.50
N MET A 159 -9.85 -5.16 11.29
CA MET A 159 -9.25 -5.65 10.05
C MET A 159 -9.62 -7.10 9.74
N ARG A 160 -9.66 -7.97 10.74
CA ARG A 160 -10.05 -9.38 10.56
C ARG A 160 -11.51 -9.53 10.18
N GLN A 161 -12.39 -8.69 10.74
CA GLN A 161 -13.85 -8.77 10.51
C GLN A 161 -14.30 -8.03 9.25
N ALA A 162 -13.56 -7.02 8.82
CA ALA A 162 -13.95 -6.12 7.73
C ALA A 162 -13.53 -6.62 6.33
N ASN A 163 -13.26 -7.91 6.16
CA ASN A 163 -12.85 -8.50 4.89
C ASN A 163 -11.64 -7.78 4.28
N ALA A 164 -10.51 -7.85 4.99
CA ALA A 164 -9.26 -7.26 4.54
C ALA A 164 -8.81 -7.81 3.17
N ARG A 165 -8.23 -6.93 2.34
CA ARG A 165 -7.73 -7.24 1.00
C ARG A 165 -6.37 -6.61 0.78
N LEU A 166 -5.58 -7.25 -0.08
CA LEU A 166 -4.34 -6.68 -0.59
C LEU A 166 -4.65 -5.75 -1.76
N LEU A 167 -3.97 -4.61 -1.77
CA LEU A 167 -3.91 -3.68 -2.88
C LEU A 167 -2.54 -3.80 -3.54
N GLU A 168 -2.53 -3.79 -4.86
CA GLU A 168 -1.32 -3.75 -5.67
C GLU A 168 -1.27 -2.47 -6.50
N PRO A 169 -0.08 -1.91 -6.77
CA PRO A 169 0.04 -0.74 -7.63
C PRO A 169 -0.28 -1.12 -9.08
N ILE A 170 -1.15 -0.33 -9.70
CA ILE A 170 -1.53 -0.47 -11.11
C ILE A 170 -0.85 0.65 -11.89
N MET A 171 -0.12 0.27 -12.94
CA MET A 171 0.54 1.19 -13.84
C MET A 171 -0.39 1.61 -14.97
N LYS A 172 -0.41 2.91 -15.25
CA LYS A 172 -0.96 3.42 -16.51
C LYS A 172 0.10 3.25 -17.58
N VAL A 173 -0.21 2.49 -18.61
CA VAL A 173 0.70 2.16 -19.70
C VAL A 173 0.14 2.75 -20.99
N GLU A 174 0.95 3.51 -21.69
CA GLU A 174 0.69 3.98 -23.06
C GLU A 174 1.73 3.37 -23.98
N VAL A 175 1.31 2.62 -24.98
CA VAL A 175 2.17 2.04 -26.02
C VAL A 175 1.88 2.68 -27.35
N VAL A 176 2.91 3.25 -27.96
CA VAL A 176 2.86 3.83 -29.30
C VAL A 176 3.50 2.86 -30.28
N THR A 177 2.74 2.38 -31.27
CA THR A 177 3.16 1.32 -32.18
C THR A 177 2.64 1.53 -33.59
N PRO A 178 3.33 1.01 -34.63
CA PRO A 178 2.70 0.79 -35.93
C PRO A 178 1.48 -0.15 -35.82
N GLU A 179 0.49 0.05 -36.66
CA GLU A 179 -0.76 -0.70 -36.65
C GLU A 179 -0.55 -2.23 -36.74
N GLU A 180 0.42 -2.66 -37.51
CA GLU A 180 0.73 -4.09 -37.74
C GLU A 180 1.08 -4.87 -36.46
N TYR A 181 1.58 -4.20 -35.40
CA TYR A 181 1.94 -4.86 -34.14
C TYR A 181 0.90 -4.68 -33.02
N MET A 182 -0.14 -3.88 -33.27
CA MET A 182 -1.13 -3.53 -32.24
C MET A 182 -1.82 -4.77 -31.64
N GLY A 183 -2.19 -5.74 -32.48
CA GLY A 183 -2.84 -6.98 -32.02
C GLY A 183 -1.98 -7.79 -31.05
N ASP A 184 -0.72 -7.99 -31.39
CA ASP A 184 0.23 -8.73 -30.55
C ASP A 184 0.51 -8.01 -29.24
N ILE A 185 0.62 -6.68 -29.28
CA ILE A 185 0.83 -5.83 -28.08
C ILE A 185 -0.38 -5.92 -27.16
N ILE A 186 -1.59 -5.83 -27.66
CA ILE A 186 -2.83 -5.98 -26.88
C ILE A 186 -2.90 -7.37 -26.25
N GLY A 187 -2.60 -8.41 -27.02
CA GLY A 187 -2.55 -9.79 -26.53
C GLY A 187 -1.54 -9.95 -25.39
N ASP A 188 -0.34 -9.40 -25.51
CA ASP A 188 0.67 -9.43 -24.47
C ASP A 188 0.24 -8.65 -23.20
N LEU A 189 -0.31 -7.44 -23.35
CA LEU A 189 -0.83 -6.66 -22.23
C LEU A 189 -1.95 -7.39 -21.48
N ASN A 190 -2.85 -8.05 -22.20
CA ASN A 190 -3.91 -8.88 -21.61
C ASN A 190 -3.32 -10.07 -20.84
N SER A 191 -2.27 -10.72 -21.35
CA SER A 191 -1.59 -11.81 -20.67
C SER A 191 -0.92 -11.39 -19.35
N ARG A 192 -0.63 -10.10 -19.22
CA ARG A 192 -0.05 -9.45 -18.03
C ARG A 192 -1.11 -8.96 -17.04
N ARG A 193 -2.32 -9.46 -17.08
CA ARG A 193 -3.49 -8.99 -16.32
C ARG A 193 -3.83 -7.51 -16.61
N GLY A 194 -3.44 -7.03 -17.77
CA GLY A 194 -3.74 -5.69 -18.22
C GLY A 194 -5.18 -5.54 -18.64
N LEU A 195 -5.71 -4.34 -18.44
CA LEU A 195 -7.00 -3.91 -18.96
C LEU A 195 -6.77 -2.79 -19.97
N VAL A 196 -6.99 -3.07 -21.24
CA VAL A 196 -6.94 -2.07 -22.30
C VAL A 196 -8.14 -1.14 -22.16
N SER A 197 -7.89 0.15 -21.95
CA SER A 197 -8.92 1.18 -21.71
C SER A 197 -9.20 2.05 -22.91
N GLY A 198 -8.29 2.11 -23.89
CA GLY A 198 -8.45 2.94 -25.07
C GLY A 198 -7.47 2.56 -26.18
N MET A 199 -7.89 2.89 -27.38
CA MET A 199 -7.07 2.83 -28.59
C MET A 199 -7.28 4.13 -29.35
N ASP A 200 -6.18 4.79 -29.71
CA ASP A 200 -6.22 6.07 -30.42
C ASP A 200 -5.24 6.07 -31.58
N GLN A 201 -5.27 7.11 -32.39
CA GLN A 201 -4.35 7.31 -33.50
C GLN A 201 -3.57 8.61 -33.31
N ARG A 202 -2.28 8.52 -33.39
CA ARG A 202 -1.36 9.66 -33.31
C ARG A 202 -0.52 9.72 -34.60
N GLY A 203 -0.99 10.46 -35.58
CA GLY A 203 -0.38 10.46 -36.93
C GLY A 203 -0.51 9.10 -37.60
N ASN A 204 0.61 8.50 -37.99
CA ASN A 204 0.66 7.16 -38.58
C ASN A 204 0.81 6.03 -37.54
N ALA A 205 0.92 6.38 -36.26
CA ALA A 205 1.03 5.42 -35.17
C ALA A 205 -0.30 5.17 -34.49
N ARG A 206 -0.44 4.00 -33.90
CA ARG A 206 -1.53 3.62 -32.99
C ARG A 206 -1.08 3.76 -31.56
N VAL A 207 -1.98 4.22 -30.70
CA VAL A 207 -1.74 4.37 -29.27
C VAL A 207 -2.66 3.40 -28.54
N VAL A 208 -2.08 2.56 -27.69
CA VAL A 208 -2.81 1.62 -26.81
C VAL A 208 -2.64 2.07 -25.38
N ASP A 209 -3.74 2.42 -24.73
CA ASP A 209 -3.80 2.74 -23.31
C ASP A 209 -4.27 1.54 -22.52
N ALA A 210 -3.53 1.18 -21.47
CA ALA A 210 -3.87 0.07 -20.61
C ALA A 210 -3.52 0.36 -19.14
N SER A 211 -4.21 -0.34 -18.26
CA SER A 211 -3.89 -0.41 -16.84
C SER A 211 -3.34 -1.80 -16.53
N VAL A 212 -2.10 -1.90 -16.05
CA VAL A 212 -1.41 -3.18 -15.83
C VAL A 212 -0.77 -3.19 -14.45
N PRO A 213 -0.91 -4.29 -13.67
CA PRO A 213 -0.22 -4.41 -12.40
C PRO A 213 1.28 -4.25 -12.55
N LEU A 214 1.92 -3.48 -11.68
CA LEU A 214 3.36 -3.26 -11.71
C LEU A 214 4.14 -4.57 -11.66
N ALA A 215 3.69 -5.54 -10.87
CA ALA A 215 4.32 -6.86 -10.75
C ALA A 215 4.44 -7.59 -12.10
N ASN A 216 3.58 -7.28 -13.07
CA ASN A 216 3.57 -7.88 -14.40
C ASN A 216 4.29 -7.03 -15.46
N MET A 217 4.87 -5.89 -15.09
CA MET A 217 5.53 -4.97 -16.03
C MET A 217 7.06 -5.08 -16.08
N PHE A 218 7.67 -5.76 -15.12
CA PHE A 218 9.13 -5.94 -15.13
C PHE A 218 9.56 -6.72 -16.40
N GLY A 219 10.59 -6.19 -17.06
CA GLY A 219 11.07 -6.75 -18.33
C GLY A 219 10.18 -6.50 -19.56
N TYR A 220 9.11 -5.72 -19.43
CA TYR A 220 8.16 -5.46 -20.52
C TYR A 220 8.81 -4.81 -21.74
N VAL A 221 9.76 -3.90 -21.57
CA VAL A 221 10.46 -3.20 -22.67
C VAL A 221 11.10 -4.19 -23.64
N ASN A 222 11.69 -5.27 -23.14
CA ASN A 222 12.31 -6.29 -23.99
C ASN A 222 11.28 -7.08 -24.79
N THR A 223 10.19 -7.46 -24.13
CA THR A 223 9.07 -8.13 -24.81
C THR A 223 8.49 -7.23 -25.89
N LEU A 224 8.25 -5.95 -25.56
CA LEU A 224 7.71 -4.97 -26.51
C LEU A 224 8.63 -4.81 -27.74
N ARG A 225 9.92 -4.68 -27.53
CA ARG A 225 10.91 -4.61 -28.63
C ARG A 225 10.89 -5.86 -29.49
N SER A 226 10.78 -7.03 -28.90
CA SER A 226 10.70 -8.29 -29.63
C SER A 226 9.42 -8.39 -30.47
N LEU A 227 8.26 -8.02 -29.90
CA LEU A 227 6.97 -8.04 -30.59
C LEU A 227 6.89 -7.04 -31.74
N SER A 228 7.54 -5.89 -31.61
CA SER A 228 7.45 -4.77 -32.54
C SER A 228 8.69 -4.58 -33.41
N GLN A 229 9.65 -5.51 -33.35
CA GLN A 229 10.94 -5.37 -34.04
C GLN A 229 11.65 -4.03 -33.71
N GLY A 230 11.48 -3.57 -32.47
CA GLY A 230 12.04 -2.33 -31.98
C GLY A 230 11.33 -1.06 -32.44
N ARG A 231 10.12 -1.17 -33.00
CA ARG A 231 9.37 -0.06 -33.59
C ARG A 231 8.28 0.52 -32.66
N ALA A 232 8.07 -0.07 -31.51
CA ALA A 232 7.17 0.43 -30.48
C ALA A 232 7.96 0.94 -29.26
#